data_e7fe03675e6a8749da3bbb3024bacb27
#
_entry.id   e7fe03675e6a8749da3bbb3024bacb27
#
_cell.length_a   1.000
_cell.length_b   1.000
_cell.length_c   1.000
_cell.angle_alpha   90.00
_cell.angle_beta   90.00
_cell.angle_gamma   90.00
#
_symmetry.space_group_name_H-M   'P 1'
#
loop_
_entity.id
_entity.type
_entity.pdbx_description
1 polymer ?
#
loop_
_entity_poly.entity_id
_entity_poly.type
_entity_poly.pdbx_seq_one_letter_code
_entity_poly.pdbx_strand_id
1 'polypeptide(L)'
;MYKNLAATAVAACCFFPAFSQTNPAPAPGKEPLKIGFVYVAPLTDAGWVHQHDEGRKAVERALGNQVKTTYVENVAEGPDAERVIRDLAQQGNKLIFTPSFGYMEPTLKVAKDFPDVKFESITGYKTTANVSAANARYYEGRYLAGITAGRMTQTNLAGYVAGFPIPEVLQGINAFALGMRSVNPRAEVKVVWLSAWFDPPKERDAAMTLFNQNVDVIAFHTGSNAVMVAAQERGKMAVAYHSDMRSVAPDAQIVAVTHEWGGYYTQRAKAVLEGSWKSGNVWGGVKDNMVRVDAFGPKVPKAVQAEVLARQKDIAAGTLRPFTAGGSPVKDNEGNTVIEAGKTLADGQILGMNWLAEGVQGKVAK
;
A
#
# COMPACT_ATOMS: atom_id res chain seq x y z
N MET A 1 47.93 -56.40 32.47
CA MET A 1 47.84 -56.41 30.99
C MET A 1 46.47 -55.91 30.58
N TYR A 2 46.32 -54.64 30.32
CA TYR A 2 45.12 -54.10 29.65
C TYR A 2 45.60 -53.03 28.66
N LYS A 3 45.31 -53.24 27.38
CA LYS A 3 45.67 -52.36 26.28
C LYS A 3 44.58 -51.32 26.14
N ASN A 4 44.93 -50.02 26.20
CA ASN A 4 44.11 -48.90 25.85
C ASN A 4 44.02 -48.73 24.32
N LEU A 5 42.83 -48.76 23.76
CA LEU A 5 42.59 -48.32 22.40
C LEU A 5 42.04 -46.82 22.48
N ALA A 6 42.85 -45.94 21.90
CA ALA A 6 42.40 -44.56 21.66
C ALA A 6 41.67 -44.49 20.32
N ALA A 7 40.44 -44.06 20.34
CA ALA A 7 39.64 -43.77 19.15
C ALA A 7 39.82 -42.31 18.75
N THR A 8 40.45 -42.08 17.60
CA THR A 8 40.64 -40.74 17.01
C THR A 8 39.38 -40.38 16.19
N ALA A 9 38.62 -39.42 16.67
CA ALA A 9 37.46 -38.84 15.91
C ALA A 9 37.99 -37.82 14.90
N VAL A 10 37.85 -38.12 13.61
CA VAL A 10 38.12 -37.19 12.52
C VAL A 10 36.86 -36.34 12.29
N ALA A 11 36.93 -35.06 12.65
CA ALA A 11 35.86 -34.09 12.33
C ALA A 11 36.01 -33.64 10.87
N ALA A 12 35.10 -34.07 10.01
CA ALA A 12 35.01 -33.60 8.65
C ALA A 12 34.31 -32.22 8.63
N CYS A 13 35.10 -31.14 8.45
CA CYS A 13 34.58 -29.82 8.17
C CYS A 13 34.06 -29.76 6.73
N CYS A 14 32.74 -29.80 6.57
CA CYS A 14 32.10 -29.50 5.28
C CYS A 14 32.16 -27.98 5.03
N PHE A 15 33.10 -27.57 4.19
CA PHE A 15 33.11 -26.23 3.61
C PHE A 15 31.99 -26.15 2.55
N PHE A 16 30.89 -25.48 2.85
CA PHE A 16 29.94 -25.02 1.83
C PHE A 16 30.53 -23.76 1.19
N PRO A 17 30.76 -23.74 -0.13
CA PRO A 17 31.11 -22.49 -0.80
C PRO A 17 29.92 -21.53 -0.74
N ALA A 18 30.07 -20.37 -0.10
CA ALA A 18 29.15 -19.29 -0.20
C ALA A 18 29.13 -18.81 -1.67
N PHE A 19 28.04 -19.13 -2.39
CA PHE A 19 27.79 -18.55 -3.70
C PHE A 19 27.50 -17.06 -3.49
N SER A 20 28.53 -16.24 -3.62
CA SER A 20 28.38 -14.80 -3.80
C SER A 20 27.67 -14.59 -5.13
N GLN A 21 26.41 -14.18 -5.12
CA GLN A 21 25.72 -13.70 -6.32
C GLN A 21 26.39 -12.40 -6.75
N THR A 22 27.37 -12.49 -7.61
CA THR A 22 27.90 -11.33 -8.32
C THR A 22 26.87 -10.91 -9.34
N ASN A 23 26.26 -9.75 -9.14
CA ASN A 23 25.46 -9.10 -10.18
C ASN A 23 26.33 -8.98 -11.45
N PRO A 24 25.86 -9.39 -12.63
CA PRO A 24 26.63 -9.26 -13.85
C PRO A 24 26.94 -7.76 -14.09
N ALA A 25 28.22 -7.46 -14.28
CA ALA A 25 28.64 -6.13 -14.69
C ALA A 25 27.98 -5.79 -16.04
N PRO A 26 27.61 -4.52 -16.30
CA PRO A 26 27.09 -4.12 -17.61
C PRO A 26 28.11 -4.46 -18.70
N ALA A 27 27.64 -4.91 -19.85
CA ALA A 27 28.48 -5.13 -21.02
C ALA A 27 29.25 -3.83 -21.31
N PRO A 28 30.56 -3.89 -21.64
CA PRO A 28 31.35 -2.69 -21.90
C PRO A 28 30.70 -1.84 -22.98
N GLY A 29 30.32 -0.58 -22.65
CA GLY A 29 29.77 0.40 -23.59
C GLY A 29 28.28 0.71 -23.50
N LYS A 30 27.49 0.05 -22.66
CA LYS A 30 26.06 0.41 -22.53
C LYS A 30 25.85 1.34 -21.32
N GLU A 31 25.37 2.57 -21.59
CA GLU A 31 25.01 3.49 -20.51
C GLU A 31 23.89 2.91 -19.63
N PRO A 32 23.92 3.18 -18.29
CA PRO A 32 22.87 2.71 -17.39
C PRO A 32 21.51 3.30 -17.78
N LEU A 33 20.45 2.49 -17.64
CA LEU A 33 19.08 2.95 -17.81
C LEU A 33 18.77 4.02 -16.77
N LYS A 34 18.46 5.24 -17.23
CA LYS A 34 18.02 6.33 -16.37
C LYS A 34 16.53 6.15 -16.04
N ILE A 35 16.21 6.18 -14.74
CA ILE A 35 14.85 5.98 -14.22
C ILE A 35 14.49 7.16 -13.32
N GLY A 36 13.37 7.83 -13.62
CA GLY A 36 12.85 8.95 -12.85
C GLY A 36 11.70 8.54 -11.93
N PHE A 37 11.59 9.18 -10.77
CA PHE A 37 10.48 9.05 -9.83
C PHE A 37 9.97 10.43 -9.43
N VAL A 38 8.64 10.59 -9.36
CA VAL A 38 8.00 11.85 -8.98
C VAL A 38 7.16 11.63 -7.73
N TYR A 39 7.51 12.26 -6.61
CA TYR A 39 6.84 12.06 -5.33
C TYR A 39 5.96 13.25 -4.95
N VAL A 40 4.71 12.96 -4.55
CA VAL A 40 3.67 13.95 -4.27
C VAL A 40 3.88 14.71 -2.94
N ALA A 41 4.74 14.22 -2.08
CA ALA A 41 5.05 14.78 -0.78
C ALA A 41 6.56 14.66 -0.48
N PRO A 42 7.06 15.27 0.58
CA PRO A 42 8.44 15.06 1.02
C PRO A 42 8.72 13.60 1.36
N LEU A 43 9.95 13.15 1.15
CA LEU A 43 10.42 11.86 1.61
C LEU A 43 10.61 11.88 3.14
N THR A 44 9.86 11.04 3.80
CA THR A 44 9.85 10.89 5.26
C THR A 44 10.19 9.45 5.65
N ASP A 45 10.33 9.17 6.95
CA ASP A 45 10.71 7.84 7.46
C ASP A 45 9.56 6.80 7.39
N ALA A 46 8.38 7.21 7.00
CA ALA A 46 7.21 6.34 6.88
C ALA A 46 6.17 6.96 5.93
N GLY A 47 5.18 6.18 5.52
CA GLY A 47 4.05 6.64 4.71
C GLY A 47 4.19 6.35 3.23
N TRP A 48 3.37 7.01 2.41
CA TRP A 48 3.23 6.74 0.98
C TRP A 48 4.54 6.89 0.21
N VAL A 49 5.15 8.07 0.30
CA VAL A 49 6.39 8.39 -0.45
C VAL A 49 7.54 7.49 -0.01
N HIS A 50 7.66 7.25 1.32
CA HIS A 50 8.66 6.34 1.86
C HIS A 50 8.57 4.95 1.20
N GLN A 51 7.37 4.41 1.11
CA GLN A 51 7.17 3.05 0.59
C GLN A 51 7.48 2.96 -0.92
N HIS A 52 7.21 4.00 -1.69
CA HIS A 52 7.60 4.08 -3.10
C HIS A 52 9.11 4.26 -3.27
N ASP A 53 9.78 5.01 -2.37
CA ASP A 53 11.23 5.16 -2.37
C ASP A 53 11.95 3.85 -1.98
N GLU A 54 11.38 3.06 -1.07
CA GLU A 54 11.86 1.69 -0.83
C GLU A 54 11.75 0.83 -2.09
N GLY A 55 10.70 1.01 -2.88
CA GLY A 55 10.56 0.41 -4.21
C GLY A 55 11.67 0.85 -5.17
N ARG A 56 12.00 2.15 -5.22
CA ARG A 56 13.13 2.69 -6.00
C ARG A 56 14.46 2.08 -5.57
N LYS A 57 14.73 2.07 -4.26
CA LYS A 57 15.94 1.45 -3.70
C LYS A 57 16.03 -0.05 -3.98
N ALA A 58 14.89 -0.75 -4.04
CA ALA A 58 14.86 -2.17 -4.44
C ALA A 58 15.33 -2.36 -5.89
N VAL A 59 14.94 -1.46 -6.80
CA VAL A 59 15.44 -1.46 -8.18
C VAL A 59 16.96 -1.29 -8.22
N GLU A 60 17.51 -0.34 -7.46
CA GLU A 60 18.97 -0.12 -7.37
C GLU A 60 19.69 -1.35 -6.82
N ARG A 61 19.18 -1.93 -5.74
CA ARG A 61 19.77 -3.16 -5.16
C ARG A 61 19.75 -4.34 -6.13
N ALA A 62 18.67 -4.50 -6.89
CA ALA A 62 18.49 -5.64 -7.78
C ALA A 62 19.26 -5.51 -9.10
N LEU A 63 19.43 -4.29 -9.63
CA LEU A 63 20.00 -4.06 -10.97
C LEU A 63 21.37 -3.39 -10.94
N GLY A 64 21.80 -2.86 -9.80
CA GLY A 64 23.12 -2.28 -9.60
C GLY A 64 23.50 -1.27 -10.68
N ASN A 65 24.65 -1.43 -11.30
CA ASN A 65 25.19 -0.53 -12.33
C ASN A 65 24.42 -0.50 -13.65
N GLN A 66 23.39 -1.36 -13.84
CA GLN A 66 22.57 -1.35 -15.05
C GLN A 66 21.55 -0.21 -15.05
N VAL A 67 21.30 0.41 -13.89
CA VAL A 67 20.33 1.50 -13.72
C VAL A 67 20.94 2.68 -12.99
N LYS A 68 20.37 3.87 -13.25
CA LYS A 68 20.62 5.09 -12.46
C LYS A 68 19.28 5.72 -12.16
N THR A 69 18.90 5.79 -10.87
CA THR A 69 17.63 6.39 -10.46
C THR A 69 17.82 7.84 -10.02
N THR A 70 16.80 8.66 -10.27
CA THR A 70 16.62 10.00 -9.74
C THR A 70 15.21 10.18 -9.25
N TYR A 71 14.99 11.03 -8.25
CA TYR A 71 13.64 11.38 -7.81
C TYR A 71 13.52 12.89 -7.60
N VAL A 72 12.28 13.37 -7.72
CA VAL A 72 11.89 14.73 -7.34
C VAL A 72 10.73 14.60 -6.36
N GLU A 73 10.88 15.19 -5.19
CA GLU A 73 9.90 15.11 -4.11
C GLU A 73 9.10 16.41 -3.96
N ASN A 74 7.99 16.34 -3.21
CA ASN A 74 7.13 17.47 -2.90
C ASN A 74 6.58 18.16 -4.16
N VAL A 75 6.19 17.37 -5.15
CA VAL A 75 5.63 17.85 -6.42
C VAL A 75 4.11 17.87 -6.33
N ALA A 76 3.50 19.05 -6.43
CA ALA A 76 2.05 19.17 -6.43
C ALA A 76 1.43 18.49 -7.69
N GLU A 77 0.23 17.92 -7.51
CA GLU A 77 -0.55 17.38 -8.63
C GLU A 77 -0.95 18.51 -9.61
N GLY A 78 -1.18 18.15 -10.87
CA GLY A 78 -1.56 19.09 -11.92
C GLY A 78 -0.37 19.68 -12.70
N PRO A 79 -0.27 21.01 -12.89
CA PRO A 79 0.75 21.64 -13.75
C PRO A 79 2.18 21.40 -13.31
N ASP A 80 2.46 21.36 -12.01
CA ASP A 80 3.79 21.08 -11.49
C ASP A 80 4.23 19.66 -11.80
N ALA A 81 3.33 18.69 -11.64
CA ALA A 81 3.59 17.30 -12.02
C ALA A 81 3.91 17.19 -13.52
N GLU A 82 3.13 17.84 -14.38
CA GLU A 82 3.39 17.85 -15.82
C GLU A 82 4.79 18.39 -16.12
N ARG A 83 5.18 19.51 -15.53
CA ARG A 83 6.48 20.12 -15.71
C ARG A 83 7.61 19.19 -15.28
N VAL A 84 7.53 18.62 -14.08
CA VAL A 84 8.58 17.74 -13.53
C VAL A 84 8.69 16.44 -14.31
N ILE A 85 7.58 15.82 -14.71
CA ILE A 85 7.59 14.62 -15.55
C ILE A 85 8.26 14.90 -16.91
N ARG A 86 7.96 16.04 -17.50
CA ARG A 86 8.57 16.52 -18.76
C ARG A 86 10.08 16.74 -18.61
N ASP A 87 10.49 17.43 -17.56
CA ASP A 87 11.89 17.69 -17.26
C ASP A 87 12.68 16.38 -17.09
N LEU A 88 12.14 15.38 -16.39
CA LEU A 88 12.76 14.06 -16.25
C LEU A 88 12.89 13.36 -17.62
N ALA A 89 11.89 13.43 -18.48
CA ALA A 89 11.94 12.86 -19.82
C ALA A 89 13.02 13.55 -20.70
N GLN A 90 13.10 14.88 -20.66
CA GLN A 90 14.12 15.67 -21.34
C GLN A 90 15.55 15.39 -20.85
N GLN A 91 15.72 15.07 -19.55
CA GLN A 91 17.01 14.66 -18.98
C GLN A 91 17.45 13.24 -19.39
N GLY A 92 16.66 12.60 -20.24
CA GLY A 92 16.97 11.29 -20.84
C GLY A 92 16.56 10.09 -19.98
N ASN A 93 15.68 10.28 -18.97
CA ASN A 93 15.06 9.14 -18.31
C ASN A 93 14.20 8.36 -19.30
N LYS A 94 14.39 7.04 -19.38
CA LYS A 94 13.67 6.14 -20.31
C LYS A 94 12.53 5.38 -19.65
N LEU A 95 12.46 5.43 -18.32
CA LEU A 95 11.37 4.91 -17.50
C LEU A 95 11.07 5.93 -16.41
N ILE A 96 9.80 6.30 -16.23
CA ILE A 96 9.39 7.29 -15.22
C ILE A 96 8.19 6.74 -14.45
N PHE A 97 8.34 6.66 -13.14
CA PHE A 97 7.27 6.27 -12.21
C PHE A 97 6.62 7.51 -11.60
N THR A 98 5.30 7.54 -11.62
CA THR A 98 4.49 8.67 -11.14
C THR A 98 3.46 8.21 -10.10
N PRO A 99 3.89 7.97 -8.83
CA PRO A 99 3.05 7.39 -7.80
C PRO A 99 2.15 8.43 -7.12
N SER A 100 1.13 8.88 -7.81
CA SER A 100 -0.04 9.57 -7.26
C SER A 100 -1.22 9.52 -8.23
N PHE A 101 -2.45 9.49 -7.69
CA PHE A 101 -3.68 9.46 -8.50
C PHE A 101 -3.78 10.68 -9.43
N GLY A 102 -3.51 11.88 -8.93
CA GLY A 102 -3.56 13.11 -9.71
C GLY A 102 -2.41 13.28 -10.71
N TYR A 103 -1.44 12.37 -10.73
CA TYR A 103 -0.38 12.37 -11.74
C TYR A 103 -0.78 11.67 -13.04
N MET A 104 -1.90 10.96 -13.09
CA MET A 104 -2.32 10.21 -14.27
C MET A 104 -2.47 11.10 -15.50
N GLU A 105 -3.28 12.16 -15.41
CA GLU A 105 -3.51 13.07 -16.57
C GLU A 105 -2.24 13.83 -16.99
N PRO A 106 -1.44 14.42 -16.08
CA PRO A 106 -0.11 14.95 -16.42
C PRO A 106 0.80 13.95 -17.13
N THR A 107 0.85 12.70 -16.64
CA THR A 107 1.66 11.63 -17.25
C THR A 107 1.20 11.34 -18.68
N LEU A 108 -0.11 11.15 -18.89
CA LEU A 108 -0.69 10.91 -20.22
C LEU A 108 -0.42 12.05 -21.20
N LYS A 109 -0.45 13.29 -20.71
CA LYS A 109 -0.17 14.47 -21.53
C LYS A 109 1.29 14.51 -21.98
N VAL A 110 2.23 14.33 -21.05
CA VAL A 110 3.67 14.32 -21.35
C VAL A 110 4.05 13.14 -22.25
N ALA A 111 3.47 11.97 -22.02
CA ALA A 111 3.78 10.76 -22.77
C ALA A 111 3.55 10.89 -24.29
N LYS A 112 2.64 11.76 -24.73
CA LYS A 112 2.39 12.04 -26.15
C LYS A 112 3.61 12.66 -26.85
N ASP A 113 4.38 13.47 -26.10
CA ASP A 113 5.55 14.18 -26.63
C ASP A 113 6.84 13.35 -26.56
N PHE A 114 6.81 12.23 -25.79
CA PHE A 114 7.96 11.36 -25.56
C PHE A 114 7.62 9.88 -25.82
N PRO A 115 7.35 9.49 -27.09
CA PRO A 115 6.89 8.13 -27.42
C PRO A 115 7.90 7.03 -27.08
N ASP A 116 9.19 7.35 -27.00
CA ASP A 116 10.28 6.41 -26.65
C ASP A 116 10.50 6.25 -25.13
N VAL A 117 9.88 7.09 -24.31
CA VAL A 117 9.92 7.00 -22.85
C VAL A 117 8.76 6.14 -22.37
N LYS A 118 9.01 5.27 -21.40
CA LYS A 118 7.99 4.45 -20.75
C LYS A 118 7.58 5.09 -19.42
N PHE A 119 6.27 5.12 -19.19
CA PHE A 119 5.69 5.73 -17.99
C PHE A 119 4.88 4.69 -17.21
N GLU A 120 5.04 4.70 -15.91
CA GLU A 120 4.29 3.86 -14.97
C GLU A 120 3.45 4.78 -14.07
N SER A 121 2.17 4.93 -14.42
CA SER A 121 1.20 5.69 -13.63
C SER A 121 0.68 4.83 -12.49
N ILE A 122 1.18 5.07 -11.27
CA ILE A 122 0.77 4.31 -10.09
C ILE A 122 -0.50 4.94 -9.52
N THR A 123 -1.48 4.12 -9.21
CA THR A 123 -2.88 4.46 -8.88
C THR A 123 -3.70 5.02 -10.06
N GLY A 124 -3.10 5.12 -11.25
CA GLY A 124 -3.82 5.42 -12.48
C GLY A 124 -4.65 4.23 -12.99
N TYR A 125 -5.52 4.51 -13.96
CA TYR A 125 -6.35 3.48 -14.61
C TYR A 125 -6.40 3.61 -16.14
N LYS A 126 -5.86 4.70 -16.70
CA LYS A 126 -5.75 4.91 -18.15
C LYS A 126 -4.38 4.48 -18.64
N THR A 127 -4.34 3.85 -19.81
CA THR A 127 -3.11 3.38 -20.46
C THR A 127 -3.01 3.90 -21.89
N THR A 128 -1.76 3.99 -22.40
CA THR A 128 -1.47 4.26 -23.81
C THR A 128 -0.35 3.31 -24.27
N ALA A 129 0.12 3.44 -25.51
CA ALA A 129 1.22 2.60 -26.02
C ALA A 129 2.51 2.67 -25.18
N ASN A 130 2.76 3.79 -24.50
CA ASN A 130 3.95 4.02 -23.66
C ASN A 130 3.62 4.40 -22.19
N VAL A 131 2.34 4.36 -21.79
CA VAL A 131 1.91 4.53 -20.39
C VAL A 131 1.25 3.26 -19.91
N SER A 132 1.77 2.67 -18.85
CA SER A 132 1.18 1.58 -18.09
C SER A 132 0.52 2.14 -16.84
N ALA A 133 -0.51 1.47 -16.35
CA ALA A 133 -1.13 1.77 -15.06
C ALA A 133 -0.91 0.61 -14.09
N ALA A 134 -0.67 0.92 -12.82
CA ALA A 134 -0.61 -0.08 -11.78
C ALA A 134 -1.25 0.43 -10.50
N ASN A 135 -1.98 -0.45 -9.81
CA ASN A 135 -2.54 -0.17 -8.49
C ASN A 135 -2.52 -1.44 -7.64
N ALA A 136 -2.74 -1.28 -6.34
CA ALA A 136 -2.85 -2.40 -5.43
C ALA A 136 -4.27 -2.53 -4.87
N ARG A 137 -4.68 -3.76 -4.55
CA ARG A 137 -5.96 -4.07 -3.89
C ARG A 137 -5.84 -3.77 -2.39
N TYR A 138 -5.56 -2.51 -2.05
CA TYR A 138 -5.36 -2.07 -0.65
C TYR A 138 -6.53 -2.47 0.24
N TYR A 139 -7.76 -2.54 -0.31
CA TYR A 139 -8.95 -2.94 0.40
C TYR A 139 -8.86 -4.34 1.03
N GLU A 140 -8.06 -5.25 0.47
CA GLU A 140 -7.82 -6.58 1.05
C GLU A 140 -7.12 -6.47 2.41
N GLY A 141 -6.06 -5.65 2.48
CA GLY A 141 -5.39 -5.34 3.74
C GLY A 141 -6.26 -4.54 4.71
N ARG A 142 -7.10 -3.63 4.19
CA ARG A 142 -8.03 -2.86 5.01
C ARG A 142 -9.09 -3.73 5.68
N TYR A 143 -9.61 -4.74 4.99
CA TYR A 143 -10.53 -5.70 5.58
C TYR A 143 -9.88 -6.45 6.76
N LEU A 144 -8.64 -6.91 6.59
CA LEU A 144 -7.87 -7.59 7.63
C LEU A 144 -7.57 -6.68 8.83
N ALA A 145 -7.21 -5.43 8.56
CA ALA A 145 -7.03 -4.42 9.62
C ALA A 145 -8.35 -4.11 10.33
N GLY A 146 -9.46 -4.13 9.61
CA GLY A 146 -10.80 -4.03 10.19
C GLY A 146 -11.11 -5.16 11.17
N ILE A 147 -10.76 -6.40 10.84
CA ILE A 147 -10.88 -7.54 11.80
C ILE A 147 -10.06 -7.24 13.06
N THR A 148 -8.82 -6.79 12.93
CA THR A 148 -7.98 -6.42 14.08
C THR A 148 -8.66 -5.34 14.92
N ALA A 149 -9.12 -4.26 14.29
CA ALA A 149 -9.79 -3.15 14.96
C ALA A 149 -11.08 -3.59 15.66
N GLY A 150 -11.89 -4.43 15.01
CA GLY A 150 -13.15 -4.96 15.56
C GLY A 150 -12.95 -5.83 16.79
N ARG A 151 -11.84 -6.58 16.85
CA ARG A 151 -11.45 -7.39 18.02
C ARG A 151 -10.88 -6.55 19.17
N MET A 152 -10.27 -5.40 18.86
CA MET A 152 -9.53 -4.58 19.82
C MET A 152 -10.37 -3.42 20.39
N THR A 153 -11.33 -2.89 19.66
CA THR A 153 -12.14 -1.75 20.09
C THR A 153 -12.97 -2.07 21.33
N GLN A 154 -13.04 -1.12 22.25
CA GLN A 154 -13.89 -1.17 23.46
C GLN A 154 -15.15 -0.32 23.32
N THR A 155 -15.08 0.72 22.50
CA THR A 155 -16.21 1.65 22.26
C THR A 155 -17.11 1.22 21.12
N ASN A 156 -16.71 0.23 20.31
CA ASN A 156 -17.28 -0.16 19.02
C ASN A 156 -17.21 0.95 17.97
N LEU A 157 -16.39 1.97 18.17
CA LEU A 157 -16.31 3.14 17.31
C LEU A 157 -14.88 3.37 16.84
N ALA A 158 -14.65 3.21 15.54
CA ALA A 158 -13.40 3.56 14.88
C ALA A 158 -13.50 4.91 14.17
N GLY A 159 -12.36 5.58 14.03
CA GLY A 159 -12.20 6.75 13.17
C GLY A 159 -11.47 6.39 11.88
N TYR A 160 -11.71 7.17 10.84
CA TYR A 160 -11.01 7.06 9.57
C TYR A 160 -10.70 8.45 9.01
N VAL A 161 -9.41 8.80 8.96
CA VAL A 161 -8.95 10.05 8.33
C VAL A 161 -8.66 9.77 6.87
N ALA A 162 -9.33 10.46 5.94
CA ALA A 162 -9.27 10.19 4.52
C ALA A 162 -8.93 11.43 3.69
N GLY A 163 -8.18 11.24 2.61
CA GLY A 163 -7.80 12.32 1.70
C GLY A 163 -8.97 12.78 0.84
N PHE A 164 -9.31 12.02 -0.18
CA PHE A 164 -10.34 12.35 -1.17
C PHE A 164 -11.34 11.19 -1.34
N PRO A 165 -12.62 11.47 -1.63
CA PRO A 165 -13.67 10.46 -1.80
C PRO A 165 -13.61 9.77 -3.19
N ILE A 166 -12.44 9.29 -3.58
CA ILE A 166 -12.26 8.52 -4.82
C ILE A 166 -12.52 7.03 -4.57
N PRO A 167 -12.83 6.23 -5.61
CA PRO A 167 -13.18 4.82 -5.46
C PRO A 167 -12.20 4.00 -4.62
N GLU A 168 -10.88 4.18 -4.79
CA GLU A 168 -9.85 3.48 -4.01
C GLU A 168 -9.98 3.73 -2.50
N VAL A 169 -10.25 4.98 -2.10
CA VAL A 169 -10.42 5.35 -0.69
C VAL A 169 -11.71 4.79 -0.13
N LEU A 170 -12.81 4.85 -0.91
CA LEU A 170 -14.09 4.26 -0.53
C LEU A 170 -14.00 2.74 -0.37
N GLN A 171 -13.28 2.04 -1.27
CA GLN A 171 -12.96 0.62 -1.12
C GLN A 171 -12.27 0.34 0.23
N GLY A 172 -11.28 1.16 0.59
CA GLY A 172 -10.53 1.02 1.83
C GLY A 172 -11.40 1.20 3.07
N ILE A 173 -12.23 2.25 3.11
CA ILE A 173 -13.15 2.53 4.21
C ILE A 173 -14.18 1.41 4.36
N ASN A 174 -14.81 1.01 3.25
CA ASN A 174 -15.85 -0.01 3.24
C ASN A 174 -15.30 -1.38 3.65
N ALA A 175 -14.15 -1.77 3.12
CA ALA A 175 -13.52 -3.03 3.50
C ALA A 175 -13.11 -3.03 4.98
N PHE A 176 -12.60 -1.93 5.51
CA PHE A 176 -12.30 -1.78 6.92
C PHE A 176 -13.55 -1.93 7.78
N ALA A 177 -14.64 -1.24 7.46
CA ALA A 177 -15.92 -1.35 8.16
C ALA A 177 -16.49 -2.78 8.11
N LEU A 178 -16.50 -3.40 6.93
CA LEU A 178 -16.97 -4.78 6.75
C LEU A 178 -16.10 -5.77 7.54
N GLY A 179 -14.78 -5.57 7.56
CA GLY A 179 -13.87 -6.37 8.37
C GLY A 179 -14.14 -6.23 9.87
N MET A 180 -14.34 -5.01 10.36
CA MET A 180 -14.73 -4.78 11.76
C MET A 180 -16.06 -5.47 12.10
N ARG A 181 -17.08 -5.27 11.27
CA ARG A 181 -18.43 -5.80 11.50
C ARG A 181 -18.51 -7.31 11.35
N SER A 182 -17.59 -7.94 10.62
CA SER A 182 -17.52 -9.41 10.52
C SER A 182 -17.23 -10.09 11.86
N VAL A 183 -16.59 -9.39 12.80
CA VAL A 183 -16.22 -9.90 14.14
C VAL A 183 -16.88 -9.10 15.28
N ASN A 184 -17.41 -7.92 14.98
CA ASN A 184 -18.13 -7.05 15.89
C ASN A 184 -19.29 -6.35 15.17
N PRO A 185 -20.48 -6.95 15.08
CA PRO A 185 -21.61 -6.41 14.31
C PRO A 185 -22.07 -5.01 14.73
N ARG A 186 -21.74 -4.55 15.94
CA ARG A 186 -22.08 -3.22 16.47
C ARG A 186 -21.06 -2.14 16.07
N ALA A 187 -19.95 -2.53 15.41
CA ALA A 187 -18.91 -1.59 15.07
C ALA A 187 -19.38 -0.54 14.07
N GLU A 188 -18.95 0.69 14.30
CA GLU A 188 -19.17 1.84 13.44
C GLU A 188 -17.86 2.54 13.11
N VAL A 189 -17.82 3.23 11.98
CA VAL A 189 -16.64 3.97 11.50
C VAL A 189 -17.04 5.42 11.19
N LYS A 190 -16.41 6.40 11.85
CA LYS A 190 -16.57 7.84 11.56
C LYS A 190 -15.48 8.29 10.58
N VAL A 191 -15.87 8.91 9.48
CA VAL A 191 -14.96 9.40 8.44
C VAL A 191 -14.81 10.92 8.52
N VAL A 192 -13.55 11.39 8.46
CA VAL A 192 -13.21 12.81 8.28
C VAL A 192 -12.42 12.95 6.98
N TRP A 193 -12.90 13.81 6.07
CA TRP A 193 -12.26 14.11 4.80
C TRP A 193 -11.39 15.35 4.89
N LEU A 194 -10.14 15.26 4.39
CA LEU A 194 -9.16 16.36 4.47
C LEU A 194 -9.01 17.15 3.17
N SER A 195 -9.41 16.59 2.04
CA SER A 195 -9.15 17.12 0.70
C SER A 195 -7.64 17.34 0.44
N ALA A 196 -6.81 16.47 1.02
CA ALA A 196 -5.36 16.47 0.87
C ALA A 196 -4.82 15.04 1.03
N TRP A 197 -3.75 14.70 0.27
CA TRP A 197 -3.03 13.45 0.46
C TRP A 197 -2.00 13.51 1.59
N PHE A 198 -1.41 14.69 1.80
CA PHE A 198 -0.38 14.90 2.81
C PHE A 198 -0.55 16.31 3.41
N ASP A 199 -0.99 16.38 4.66
CA ASP A 199 -1.13 17.60 5.44
C ASP A 199 -1.05 17.21 6.93
N PRO A 200 0.18 17.02 7.47
CA PRO A 200 0.36 16.54 8.84
C PRO A 200 -0.41 17.31 9.90
N PRO A 201 -0.50 18.67 9.88
CA PRO A 201 -1.36 19.42 10.80
C PRO A 201 -2.83 19.02 10.71
N LYS A 202 -3.42 19.00 9.52
CA LYS A 202 -4.83 18.63 9.35
C LYS A 202 -5.09 17.16 9.69
N GLU A 203 -4.16 16.25 9.35
CA GLU A 203 -4.25 14.83 9.71
C GLU A 203 -4.31 14.65 11.23
N ARG A 204 -3.44 15.39 11.97
CA ARG A 204 -3.43 15.39 13.42
C ARG A 204 -4.74 15.96 14.00
N ASP A 205 -5.21 17.10 13.51
CA ASP A 205 -6.42 17.77 14.00
C ASP A 205 -7.66 16.90 13.79
N ALA A 206 -7.75 16.22 12.64
CA ALA A 206 -8.80 15.25 12.35
C ALA A 206 -8.76 14.06 13.33
N ALA A 207 -7.58 13.51 13.60
CA ALA A 207 -7.42 12.43 14.57
C ALA A 207 -7.85 12.88 15.98
N MET A 208 -7.42 14.05 16.41
CA MET A 208 -7.81 14.62 17.72
C MET A 208 -9.32 14.85 17.81
N THR A 209 -9.94 15.34 16.75
CA THR A 209 -11.40 15.53 16.67
C THR A 209 -12.13 14.20 16.85
N LEU A 210 -11.67 13.14 16.17
CA LEU A 210 -12.25 11.81 16.27
C LEU A 210 -12.08 11.22 17.69
N PHE A 211 -10.91 11.37 18.31
CA PHE A 211 -10.69 10.91 19.68
C PHE A 211 -11.58 11.62 20.70
N ASN A 212 -11.84 12.91 20.50
CA ASN A 212 -12.77 13.67 21.34
C ASN A 212 -14.24 13.21 21.17
N GLN A 213 -14.56 12.47 20.10
CA GLN A 213 -15.85 11.85 19.83
C GLN A 213 -15.93 10.39 20.28
N ASN A 214 -15.09 9.98 21.23
CA ASN A 214 -15.06 8.63 21.80
C ASN A 214 -14.54 7.53 20.87
N VAL A 215 -13.84 7.88 19.80
CA VAL A 215 -13.10 6.91 18.97
C VAL A 215 -11.93 6.34 19.78
N ASP A 216 -11.74 5.04 19.76
CA ASP A 216 -10.63 4.37 20.45
C ASP A 216 -9.65 3.65 19.51
N VAL A 217 -10.06 3.42 18.25
CA VAL A 217 -9.22 2.91 17.17
C VAL A 217 -9.32 3.84 15.99
N ILE A 218 -8.18 4.20 15.37
CA ILE A 218 -8.15 5.06 14.19
C ILE A 218 -7.41 4.41 13.02
N ALA A 219 -7.95 4.55 11.82
CA ALA A 219 -7.29 4.24 10.56
C ALA A 219 -7.19 5.52 9.72
N PHE A 220 -6.38 5.50 8.67
CA PHE A 220 -6.23 6.67 7.80
C PHE A 220 -5.84 6.27 6.38
N HIS A 221 -6.12 7.14 5.42
CA HIS A 221 -5.72 7.03 4.01
C HIS A 221 -5.14 8.38 3.57
N THR A 222 -4.05 8.76 4.24
CA THR A 222 -3.23 9.95 4.02
C THR A 222 -1.76 9.55 4.12
N GLY A 223 -0.87 10.42 3.72
CA GLY A 223 0.52 10.07 3.45
C GLY A 223 1.51 10.27 4.60
N SER A 224 1.11 10.91 5.70
CA SER A 224 2.01 11.19 6.83
C SER A 224 1.85 10.21 7.99
N ASN A 225 2.70 10.32 9.00
CA ASN A 225 2.60 9.59 10.26
C ASN A 225 1.83 10.35 11.36
N ALA A 226 1.27 11.52 11.07
CA ALA A 226 0.68 12.41 12.08
C ALA A 226 -0.49 11.79 12.84
N VAL A 227 -1.32 10.95 12.18
CA VAL A 227 -2.41 10.21 12.82
C VAL A 227 -1.87 9.21 13.84
N MET A 228 -0.78 8.51 13.51
CA MET A 228 -0.13 7.54 14.40
C MET A 228 0.46 8.23 15.63
N VAL A 229 1.13 9.36 15.44
CA VAL A 229 1.69 10.17 16.52
C VAL A 229 0.57 10.67 17.45
N ALA A 230 -0.52 11.20 16.89
CA ALA A 230 -1.68 11.64 17.67
C ALA A 230 -2.30 10.50 18.49
N ALA A 231 -2.41 9.30 17.92
CA ALA A 231 -2.91 8.12 18.62
C ALA A 231 -1.97 7.71 19.78
N GLN A 232 -0.65 7.71 19.54
CA GLN A 232 0.36 7.42 20.56
C GLN A 232 0.24 8.40 21.76
N GLU A 233 0.17 9.69 21.48
CA GLU A 233 0.06 10.74 22.52
C GLU A 233 -1.24 10.62 23.33
N ARG A 234 -2.33 10.18 22.71
CA ARG A 234 -3.64 10.03 23.37
C ARG A 234 -3.85 8.63 23.98
N GLY A 235 -2.86 7.74 23.90
CA GLY A 235 -2.99 6.36 24.37
C GLY A 235 -4.10 5.58 23.65
N LYS A 236 -4.39 5.94 22.40
CA LYS A 236 -5.39 5.31 21.55
C LYS A 236 -4.72 4.30 20.61
N MET A 237 -5.53 3.44 19.97
CA MET A 237 -5.08 2.44 19.03
C MET A 237 -5.11 2.99 17.59
N ALA A 238 -4.15 2.57 16.78
CA ALA A 238 -4.09 3.00 15.38
C ALA A 238 -3.68 1.86 14.44
N VAL A 239 -4.25 1.87 13.25
CA VAL A 239 -3.85 1.03 12.13
C VAL A 239 -2.85 1.81 11.28
N ALA A 240 -1.60 1.35 11.23
CA ALA A 240 -0.61 1.95 10.35
C ALA A 240 -0.93 1.65 8.88
N TYR A 241 -0.61 2.60 8.01
CA TYR A 241 -0.84 2.48 6.58
C TYR A 241 0.39 2.84 5.78
N HIS A 242 0.54 2.18 4.64
CA HIS A 242 1.68 2.22 3.73
C HIS A 242 2.90 1.46 4.26
N SER A 243 3.33 1.73 5.49
CA SER A 243 4.50 1.14 6.11
C SER A 243 4.25 0.76 7.58
N ASP A 244 5.14 -0.03 8.16
CA ASP A 244 5.21 -0.24 9.61
C ASP A 244 5.65 1.07 10.29
N MET A 245 4.88 1.53 11.26
CA MET A 245 5.10 2.78 11.99
C MET A 245 5.35 2.57 13.49
N ARG A 246 5.76 1.36 13.91
CA ARG A 246 6.13 1.09 15.31
C ARG A 246 7.31 1.92 15.79
N SER A 247 8.16 2.41 14.90
CA SER A 247 9.23 3.35 15.25
C SER A 247 8.71 4.70 15.74
N VAL A 248 7.54 5.14 15.26
CA VAL A 248 6.90 6.41 15.63
C VAL A 248 5.79 6.23 16.67
N ALA A 249 5.10 5.10 16.67
CA ALA A 249 3.94 4.84 17.53
C ALA A 249 3.94 3.38 18.05
N PRO A 250 4.94 3.03 18.89
CA PRO A 250 5.16 1.64 19.33
C PRO A 250 3.99 1.05 20.12
N ASP A 251 3.27 1.86 20.89
CA ASP A 251 2.16 1.43 21.73
C ASP A 251 0.79 1.62 21.10
N ALA A 252 0.68 2.52 20.12
CA ALA A 252 -0.58 2.82 19.43
C ALA A 252 -0.84 1.87 18.27
N GLN A 253 0.21 1.45 17.53
CA GLN A 253 0.02 0.56 16.40
C GLN A 253 -0.54 -0.77 16.84
N ILE A 254 -1.71 -1.16 16.28
CA ILE A 254 -2.25 -2.51 16.44
C ILE A 254 -1.85 -3.43 15.27
N VAL A 255 -1.77 -2.90 14.07
CA VAL A 255 -1.39 -3.63 12.85
C VAL A 255 -0.97 -2.64 11.78
N ALA A 256 -0.16 -3.07 10.81
CA ALA A 256 0.14 -2.28 9.62
C ALA A 256 -0.45 -2.93 8.37
N VAL A 257 -1.03 -2.11 7.49
CA VAL A 257 -1.34 -2.47 6.10
C VAL A 257 -0.24 -1.88 5.24
N THR A 258 0.65 -2.75 4.77
CA THR A 258 1.82 -2.35 3.97
C THR A 258 1.64 -2.74 2.50
N HIS A 259 2.36 -2.07 1.62
CA HIS A 259 2.38 -2.40 0.20
C HIS A 259 3.81 -2.44 -0.34
N GLU A 260 4.06 -3.33 -1.29
CA GLU A 260 5.39 -3.65 -1.78
C GLU A 260 5.51 -3.36 -3.29
N TRP A 261 6.27 -2.32 -3.62
CA TRP A 261 6.47 -1.90 -5.00
C TRP A 261 7.79 -2.38 -5.61
N GLY A 262 8.73 -2.83 -4.79
CA GLY A 262 10.08 -3.20 -5.22
C GLY A 262 10.10 -4.29 -6.28
N GLY A 263 9.29 -5.33 -6.12
CA GLY A 263 9.14 -6.40 -7.11
C GLY A 263 8.60 -5.90 -8.44
N TYR A 264 7.50 -5.15 -8.40
CA TYR A 264 6.88 -4.56 -9.58
C TYR A 264 7.84 -3.61 -10.30
N TYR A 265 8.42 -2.63 -9.61
CA TYR A 265 9.34 -1.66 -10.19
C TYR A 265 10.57 -2.31 -10.82
N THR A 266 11.14 -3.31 -10.14
CA THR A 266 12.29 -4.07 -10.67
C THR A 266 11.93 -4.82 -11.94
N GLN A 267 10.75 -5.47 -11.99
CA GLN A 267 10.28 -6.16 -13.18
C GLN A 267 10.08 -5.18 -14.35
N ARG A 268 9.50 -4.00 -14.11
CA ARG A 268 9.28 -2.99 -15.13
C ARG A 268 10.61 -2.43 -15.67
N ALA A 269 11.58 -2.16 -14.78
CA ALA A 269 12.92 -1.72 -15.18
C ALA A 269 13.66 -2.79 -16.01
N LYS A 270 13.60 -4.07 -15.61
CA LYS A 270 14.15 -5.19 -16.39
C LYS A 270 13.51 -5.26 -17.77
N ALA A 271 12.20 -5.16 -17.86
CA ALA A 271 11.49 -5.20 -19.14
C ALA A 271 11.93 -4.07 -20.11
N VAL A 272 12.26 -2.88 -19.59
CA VAL A 272 12.83 -1.81 -20.41
C VAL A 272 14.25 -2.14 -20.87
N LEU A 273 15.11 -2.65 -19.96
CA LEU A 273 16.48 -3.07 -20.30
C LEU A 273 16.53 -4.16 -21.38
N GLU A 274 15.57 -5.07 -21.34
CA GLU A 274 15.44 -6.21 -22.27
C GLU A 274 14.67 -5.87 -23.56
N GLY A 275 14.05 -4.68 -23.64
CA GLY A 275 13.19 -4.30 -24.76
C GLY A 275 11.84 -5.04 -24.81
N SER A 276 11.46 -5.72 -23.72
CA SER A 276 10.22 -6.50 -23.60
C SER A 276 9.07 -5.74 -22.94
N TRP A 277 9.29 -4.48 -22.55
CA TRP A 277 8.28 -3.67 -21.89
C TRP A 277 7.03 -3.49 -22.74
N LYS A 278 5.88 -3.75 -22.16
CA LYS A 278 4.55 -3.54 -22.77
C LYS A 278 3.68 -2.76 -21.79
N SER A 279 2.85 -1.88 -22.34
CA SER A 279 1.80 -1.22 -21.59
C SER A 279 0.78 -2.24 -21.10
N GLY A 280 0.21 -1.98 -19.93
CA GLY A 280 -0.82 -2.81 -19.33
C GLY A 280 -1.42 -2.15 -18.10
N ASN A 281 -2.39 -2.82 -17.51
CA ASN A 281 -2.98 -2.41 -16.24
C ASN A 281 -2.82 -3.54 -15.23
N VAL A 282 -2.13 -3.27 -14.11
CA VAL A 282 -1.89 -4.22 -13.04
C VAL A 282 -2.67 -3.79 -11.79
N TRP A 283 -3.42 -4.70 -11.21
CA TRP A 283 -4.12 -4.48 -9.95
C TRP A 283 -3.90 -5.69 -9.05
N GLY A 284 -2.73 -5.73 -8.40
CA GLY A 284 -2.29 -6.83 -7.56
C GLY A 284 -2.72 -6.68 -6.11
N GLY A 285 -2.87 -7.78 -5.40
CA GLY A 285 -3.32 -7.83 -4.04
C GLY A 285 -2.40 -8.63 -3.11
N VAL A 286 -3.00 -9.20 -2.07
CA VAL A 286 -2.31 -10.09 -1.11
C VAL A 286 -1.72 -11.31 -1.82
N LYS A 287 -2.44 -11.88 -2.76
CA LYS A 287 -1.97 -13.02 -3.57
C LYS A 287 -0.68 -12.71 -4.35
N ASP A 288 -0.55 -11.47 -4.81
CA ASP A 288 0.56 -11.02 -5.65
C ASP A 288 1.71 -10.43 -4.81
N ASN A 289 1.62 -10.49 -3.49
CA ASN A 289 2.53 -9.86 -2.52
C ASN A 289 2.65 -8.33 -2.68
N MET A 290 1.66 -7.68 -3.30
CA MET A 290 1.63 -6.23 -3.41
C MET A 290 1.01 -5.56 -2.17
N VAL A 291 0.18 -6.28 -1.43
CA VAL A 291 -0.40 -5.84 -0.15
C VAL A 291 -0.21 -6.94 0.89
N ARG A 292 0.11 -6.57 2.11
CA ARG A 292 0.15 -7.50 3.24
C ARG A 292 -0.26 -6.80 4.53
N VAL A 293 -0.63 -7.62 5.51
CA VAL A 293 -0.95 -7.19 6.86
C VAL A 293 -0.01 -7.93 7.81
N ASP A 294 0.80 -7.16 8.49
CA ASP A 294 1.80 -7.65 9.44
C ASP A 294 2.12 -6.59 10.51
N ALA A 295 3.30 -6.66 11.12
CA ALA A 295 3.77 -5.68 12.10
C ALA A 295 2.74 -5.39 13.19
N PHE A 296 2.17 -6.46 13.78
CA PHE A 296 1.26 -6.35 14.90
C PHE A 296 1.92 -5.66 16.09
N GLY A 297 1.18 -4.76 16.71
CA GLY A 297 1.62 -4.08 17.93
C GLY A 297 1.62 -5.01 19.15
N PRO A 298 2.33 -4.62 20.23
CA PRO A 298 2.52 -5.47 21.41
C PRO A 298 1.23 -5.77 22.17
N LYS A 299 0.22 -4.92 22.06
CA LYS A 299 -1.07 -5.07 22.73
C LYS A 299 -2.03 -6.04 22.04
N VAL A 300 -1.72 -6.49 20.80
CA VAL A 300 -2.62 -7.37 20.04
C VAL A 300 -2.45 -8.82 20.51
N PRO A 301 -3.52 -9.47 21.00
CA PRO A 301 -3.46 -10.85 21.46
C PRO A 301 -3.00 -11.80 20.34
N LYS A 302 -2.21 -12.82 20.69
CA LYS A 302 -1.74 -13.82 19.72
C LYS A 302 -2.86 -14.53 18.96
N ALA A 303 -4.01 -14.74 19.61
CA ALA A 303 -5.19 -15.33 18.96
C ALA A 303 -5.72 -14.42 17.85
N VAL A 304 -5.76 -13.11 18.04
CA VAL A 304 -6.18 -12.13 17.03
C VAL A 304 -5.17 -12.09 15.88
N GLN A 305 -3.85 -12.08 16.17
CA GLN A 305 -2.82 -12.15 15.16
C GLN A 305 -2.99 -13.42 14.29
N ALA A 306 -3.19 -14.57 14.92
CA ALA A 306 -3.39 -15.84 14.22
C ALA A 306 -4.66 -15.84 13.35
N GLU A 307 -5.77 -15.29 13.84
CA GLU A 307 -7.02 -15.12 13.09
C GLU A 307 -6.78 -14.28 11.82
N VAL A 308 -6.17 -13.11 11.97
CA VAL A 308 -5.90 -12.18 10.86
C VAL A 308 -4.98 -12.81 9.81
N LEU A 309 -3.91 -13.48 10.24
CA LEU A 309 -2.98 -14.17 9.32
C LEU A 309 -3.65 -15.36 8.60
N ALA A 310 -4.58 -16.07 9.25
CA ALA A 310 -5.39 -17.11 8.60
C ALA A 310 -6.29 -16.49 7.52
N ARG A 311 -7.00 -15.39 7.83
CA ARG A 311 -7.82 -14.67 6.86
C ARG A 311 -7.00 -14.07 5.70
N GLN A 312 -5.78 -13.64 5.95
CA GLN A 312 -4.86 -13.22 4.88
C GLN A 312 -4.55 -14.37 3.92
N LYS A 313 -4.33 -15.58 4.43
CA LYS A 313 -4.16 -16.78 3.59
C LYS A 313 -5.43 -17.12 2.81
N ASP A 314 -6.61 -16.97 3.41
CA ASP A 314 -7.89 -17.17 2.74
C ASP A 314 -8.07 -16.17 1.59
N ILE A 315 -7.67 -14.89 1.76
CA ILE A 315 -7.69 -13.89 0.68
C ILE A 315 -6.71 -14.28 -0.42
N ALA A 316 -5.47 -14.66 -0.07
CA ALA A 316 -4.46 -15.07 -1.05
C ALA A 316 -4.91 -16.30 -1.86
N ALA A 317 -5.64 -17.23 -1.23
CA ALA A 317 -6.23 -18.40 -1.86
C ALA A 317 -7.50 -18.08 -2.67
N GLY A 318 -8.08 -16.88 -2.51
CA GLY A 318 -9.34 -16.47 -3.15
C GLY A 318 -10.61 -17.07 -2.53
N THR A 319 -10.51 -17.74 -1.38
CA THR A 319 -11.64 -18.31 -0.63
C THR A 319 -12.36 -17.26 0.22
N LEU A 320 -11.68 -16.17 0.57
CA LEU A 320 -12.26 -14.98 1.19
C LEU A 320 -12.11 -13.79 0.25
N ARG A 321 -13.22 -13.11 -0.03
CA ARG A 321 -13.25 -11.86 -0.79
C ARG A 321 -13.97 -10.81 0.05
N PRO A 322 -13.32 -9.67 0.37
CA PRO A 322 -13.89 -8.65 1.27
C PRO A 322 -15.27 -8.14 0.88
N PHE A 323 -15.56 -8.02 -0.42
CA PHE A 323 -16.84 -7.56 -0.94
C PHE A 323 -17.75 -8.72 -1.37
N THR A 324 -17.95 -9.66 -0.45
CA THR A 324 -18.89 -10.79 -0.59
C THR A 324 -19.97 -10.68 0.47
N ALA A 325 -21.22 -10.69 0.04
CA ALA A 325 -22.36 -10.83 0.94
C ALA A 325 -22.54 -12.29 1.32
N GLY A 326 -22.75 -12.58 2.60
CA GLY A 326 -23.14 -13.90 3.09
C GLY A 326 -24.62 -14.20 2.85
N GLY A 327 -25.29 -14.79 3.85
CA GLY A 327 -26.72 -15.08 3.80
C GLY A 327 -27.64 -13.85 3.80
N SER A 328 -27.11 -12.64 4.09
CA SER A 328 -27.82 -11.36 4.06
C SER A 328 -27.13 -10.41 3.09
N PRO A 329 -27.88 -9.49 2.43
CA PRO A 329 -27.28 -8.48 1.55
C PRO A 329 -26.41 -7.50 2.34
N VAL A 330 -25.39 -6.96 1.69
CA VAL A 330 -24.66 -5.80 2.20
C VAL A 330 -25.38 -4.54 1.75
N LYS A 331 -25.61 -3.63 2.69
CA LYS A 331 -26.24 -2.33 2.47
C LYS A 331 -25.22 -1.20 2.50
N ASP A 332 -25.55 -0.11 1.81
CA ASP A 332 -24.87 1.16 2.05
C ASP A 332 -25.40 1.85 3.32
N ASN A 333 -24.80 2.97 3.69
CA ASN A 333 -25.18 3.72 4.89
C ASN A 333 -26.47 4.54 4.72
N GLU A 334 -27.09 4.49 3.53
CA GLU A 334 -28.42 5.05 3.25
C GLU A 334 -29.52 3.94 3.27
N GLY A 335 -29.11 2.67 3.44
CA GLY A 335 -29.99 1.50 3.53
C GLY A 335 -30.25 0.79 2.21
N ASN A 336 -29.64 1.22 1.11
CA ASN A 336 -29.79 0.57 -0.20
C ASN A 336 -28.93 -0.70 -0.26
N THR A 337 -29.43 -1.75 -0.92
CA THR A 337 -28.65 -2.96 -1.17
C THR A 337 -27.57 -2.67 -2.23
N VAL A 338 -26.30 -2.90 -1.88
CA VAL A 338 -25.14 -2.72 -2.76
C VAL A 338 -24.47 -4.03 -3.14
N ILE A 339 -24.68 -5.09 -2.35
CA ILE A 339 -24.29 -6.46 -2.70
C ILE A 339 -25.43 -7.40 -2.30
N GLU A 340 -26.03 -8.06 -3.25
CA GLU A 340 -27.08 -9.06 -3.01
C GLU A 340 -26.58 -10.25 -2.18
N ALA A 341 -27.47 -10.86 -1.39
CA ALA A 341 -27.13 -12.03 -0.59
C ALA A 341 -26.47 -13.14 -1.43
N GLY A 342 -25.37 -13.69 -0.94
CA GLY A 342 -24.60 -14.72 -1.62
C GLY A 342 -23.81 -14.25 -2.85
N LYS A 343 -23.75 -12.95 -3.13
CA LYS A 343 -23.01 -12.39 -4.27
C LYS A 343 -21.70 -11.76 -3.84
N THR A 344 -20.78 -11.69 -4.79
CA THR A 344 -19.47 -11.01 -4.69
C THR A 344 -19.39 -9.94 -5.77
N LEU A 345 -18.89 -8.76 -5.43
CA LEU A 345 -18.64 -7.71 -6.42
C LEU A 345 -17.56 -8.13 -7.41
N ALA A 346 -17.82 -7.86 -8.69
CA ALA A 346 -16.81 -7.96 -9.74
C ALA A 346 -15.81 -6.81 -9.65
N ASP A 347 -14.62 -6.99 -10.21
CA ASP A 347 -13.54 -5.98 -10.21
C ASP A 347 -14.01 -4.61 -10.73
N GLY A 348 -14.79 -4.57 -11.80
CA GLY A 348 -15.33 -3.32 -12.35
C GLY A 348 -16.26 -2.58 -11.37
N GLN A 349 -17.05 -3.31 -10.58
CA GLN A 349 -17.92 -2.73 -9.55
C GLN A 349 -17.09 -2.18 -8.37
N ILE A 350 -16.03 -2.89 -8.00
CA ILE A 350 -15.11 -2.43 -6.94
C ILE A 350 -14.38 -1.18 -7.42
N LEU A 351 -13.83 -1.16 -8.64
CA LEU A 351 -13.13 -0.01 -9.22
C LEU A 351 -14.01 1.22 -9.43
N GLY A 352 -15.32 1.02 -9.59
CA GLY A 352 -16.32 2.09 -9.71
C GLY A 352 -17.05 2.44 -8.41
N MET A 353 -16.55 2.01 -7.25
CA MET A 353 -17.22 2.18 -5.96
C MET A 353 -17.50 3.65 -5.64
N ASN A 354 -18.74 3.98 -5.29
CA ASN A 354 -19.21 5.34 -5.02
C ASN A 354 -20.16 5.44 -3.81
N TRP A 355 -20.10 4.51 -2.91
CA TRP A 355 -20.95 4.39 -1.72
C TRP A 355 -20.12 4.11 -0.46
N LEU A 356 -20.72 4.34 0.71
CA LEU A 356 -20.20 3.95 2.02
C LEU A 356 -21.05 2.82 2.60
N ALA A 357 -20.41 1.85 3.23
CA ALA A 357 -21.09 0.67 3.79
C ALA A 357 -21.93 1.05 5.04
N GLU A 358 -22.95 0.25 5.33
CA GLU A 358 -23.68 0.30 6.58
C GLU A 358 -22.72 0.29 7.78
N GLY A 359 -22.94 1.16 8.76
CA GLY A 359 -22.06 1.38 9.91
C GLY A 359 -20.98 2.41 9.65
N VAL A 360 -20.82 2.94 8.43
CA VAL A 360 -19.94 4.07 8.16
C VAL A 360 -20.71 5.37 8.30
N GLN A 361 -20.29 6.23 9.22
CA GLN A 361 -20.82 7.57 9.42
C GLN A 361 -20.06 8.57 8.55
N GLY A 362 -20.72 9.16 7.58
CA GLY A 362 -20.14 10.10 6.62
C GLY A 362 -21.00 10.21 5.38
N LYS A 363 -20.61 11.12 4.49
CA LYS A 363 -21.20 11.26 3.16
C LYS A 363 -20.11 11.24 2.12
N VAL A 364 -20.39 10.60 0.99
CA VAL A 364 -19.58 10.79 -0.21
C VAL A 364 -19.97 12.15 -0.78
N ALA A 365 -19.00 13.07 -0.87
CA ALA A 365 -19.24 14.35 -1.54
C ALA A 365 -19.55 14.06 -3.01
N LYS A 366 -20.69 14.60 -3.47
CA LYS A 366 -21.12 14.50 -4.89
C LYS A 366 -20.38 15.50 -5.74
#